data_044de6c17f8d8cc84957357c34385719
#
_entry.id   044de6c17f8d8cc84957357c34385719
#
_cell.length_a   1.000
_cell.length_b   1.000
_cell.length_c   1.000
_cell.angle_alpha   90.00
_cell.angle_beta   90.00
_cell.angle_gamma   90.00
#
_symmetry.space_group_name_H-M   'P 1'
#
loop_
_entity.id
_entity.type
_entity.pdbx_description
1 polymer ?
#
loop_
_entity_poly.entity_id
_entity_poly.type
_entity_poly.pdbx_seq_one_letter_code
_entity_poly.pdbx_strand_id
1 'polypeptide(L)'
;MKLNYRYTLLVSFLGLGLIYGIAYHSFLMHLLGHDLLSCLAQGLFFGLINYYMSTGIYKKYHELKDTNVLLNNKLNIDKLTGLLNRHALDILYQEFRHEGIYSSIFIDIDNFKLFNDKYGHHVGDIVLQKVSNIIKNSVRTSDLVYRYGGEEIIILLYDCNKGTALEIAEKIRMRIIELENNPYPPVTISLGVASYPEDGTEVRDVIRASDHAMLKAKGLGKNQSCASSKEYNTKIIPQEF
;
A
#
# COMPACT_ATOMS: atom_id res chain seq x y z
N MET A 1 14.43 -4.10 25.16
CA MET A 1 13.02 -3.86 25.60
C MET A 1 12.18 -5.13 25.75
N LYS A 2 12.34 -6.19 24.94
CA LYS A 2 11.54 -7.43 25.03
C LYS A 2 11.76 -8.29 26.29
N LEU A 3 12.93 -8.26 26.89
CA LEU A 3 13.25 -9.06 28.09
C LEU A 3 12.55 -8.50 29.34
N ASN A 4 12.47 -7.18 29.46
CA ASN A 4 11.82 -6.50 30.58
C ASN A 4 10.29 -6.76 30.63
N TYR A 5 9.62 -6.83 29.48
CA TYR A 5 8.17 -7.05 29.42
C TYR A 5 7.76 -8.43 29.94
N ARG A 6 8.49 -9.50 29.58
CA ARG A 6 8.20 -10.86 30.07
C ARG A 6 8.38 -10.99 31.58
N TYR A 7 9.42 -10.34 32.11
CA TYR A 7 9.66 -10.30 33.55
C TYR A 7 8.57 -9.56 34.30
N THR A 8 8.19 -8.38 33.79
CA THR A 8 7.09 -7.59 34.38
C THR A 8 5.79 -8.36 34.36
N LEU A 9 5.49 -9.05 33.26
CA LEU A 9 4.29 -9.85 33.10
C LEU A 9 4.27 -11.06 34.08
N LEU A 10 5.39 -11.74 34.22
CA LEU A 10 5.55 -12.84 35.17
C LEU A 10 5.31 -12.38 36.61
N VAL A 11 5.99 -11.30 37.02
CA VAL A 11 5.86 -10.73 38.37
C VAL A 11 4.42 -10.29 38.63
N SER A 12 3.75 -9.66 37.65
CA SER A 12 2.35 -9.25 37.78
C SER A 12 1.40 -10.43 37.98
N PHE A 13 1.57 -11.51 37.21
CA PHE A 13 0.69 -12.70 37.35
C PHE A 13 0.96 -13.48 38.63
N LEU A 14 2.22 -13.55 39.09
CA LEU A 14 2.54 -14.14 40.38
C LEU A 14 1.97 -13.33 41.54
N GLY A 15 2.05 -11.99 41.46
CA GLY A 15 1.46 -11.08 42.43
C GLY A 15 -0.06 -11.22 42.48
N LEU A 16 -0.76 -11.27 41.34
CA LEU A 16 -2.19 -11.52 41.27
C LEU A 16 -2.56 -12.90 41.83
N GLY A 17 -1.74 -13.93 41.57
CA GLY A 17 -1.93 -15.27 42.13
C GLY A 17 -1.83 -15.28 43.66
N LEU A 18 -0.87 -14.56 44.25
CA LEU A 18 -0.72 -14.40 45.68
C LEU A 18 -1.91 -13.67 46.30
N ILE A 19 -2.35 -12.55 45.69
CA ILE A 19 -3.54 -11.83 46.15
C ILE A 19 -4.76 -12.72 46.12
N TYR A 20 -4.94 -13.49 45.05
CA TYR A 20 -6.04 -14.48 44.95
C TYR A 20 -5.93 -15.53 46.07
N GLY A 21 -4.75 -16.10 46.33
CA GLY A 21 -4.52 -17.06 47.38
C GLY A 21 -4.87 -16.54 48.80
N ILE A 22 -4.47 -15.28 49.09
CA ILE A 22 -4.82 -14.61 50.36
C ILE A 22 -6.31 -14.35 50.47
N ALA A 23 -6.96 -13.84 49.42
CA ALA A 23 -8.40 -13.59 49.40
C ALA A 23 -9.19 -14.89 49.54
N TYR A 24 -8.77 -15.98 48.86
CA TYR A 24 -9.36 -17.28 48.95
C TYR A 24 -9.24 -17.85 50.37
N HIS A 25 -8.05 -17.73 50.99
CA HIS A 25 -7.83 -18.12 52.39
C HIS A 25 -8.75 -17.36 53.34
N SER A 26 -8.84 -16.05 53.24
CA SER A 26 -9.65 -15.20 54.12
C SER A 26 -11.16 -15.49 54.02
N PHE A 27 -11.64 -15.83 52.82
CA PHE A 27 -13.06 -16.02 52.53
C PHE A 27 -13.53 -17.48 52.80
N LEU A 28 -12.75 -18.51 52.39
CA LEU A 28 -13.13 -19.91 52.43
C LEU A 28 -12.56 -20.69 53.64
N MET A 29 -11.58 -20.15 54.36
CA MET A 29 -10.96 -20.85 55.48
C MET A 29 -11.97 -21.22 56.57
N HIS A 30 -12.99 -20.36 56.84
CA HIS A 30 -14.05 -20.64 57.76
C HIS A 30 -14.94 -21.83 57.36
N LEU A 31 -14.95 -22.21 56.07
CA LEU A 31 -15.82 -23.26 55.53
C LEU A 31 -15.10 -24.61 55.35
N LEU A 32 -13.80 -24.64 55.02
CA LEU A 32 -13.13 -25.82 54.48
C LEU A 32 -11.88 -26.28 55.27
N GLY A 33 -11.44 -25.57 56.28
CA GLY A 33 -10.31 -25.97 57.15
C GLY A 33 -8.94 -26.11 56.49
N HIS A 34 -8.71 -25.40 55.35
CA HIS A 34 -7.43 -25.41 54.63
C HIS A 34 -6.42 -24.49 55.31
N ASP A 35 -5.14 -24.92 55.33
CA ASP A 35 -4.04 -24.12 55.86
C ASP A 35 -3.59 -23.03 54.87
N LEU A 36 -3.03 -21.95 55.40
CA LEU A 36 -2.57 -20.80 54.59
C LEU A 36 -1.59 -21.21 53.48
N LEU A 37 -0.73 -22.18 53.75
CA LEU A 37 0.30 -22.65 52.84
C LEU A 37 -0.29 -23.27 51.56
N SER A 38 -1.35 -24.08 51.71
CA SER A 38 -2.04 -24.69 50.55
C SER A 38 -2.76 -23.64 49.70
N CYS A 39 -3.36 -22.63 50.30
CA CYS A 39 -4.02 -21.52 49.59
C CYS A 39 -2.99 -20.64 48.78
N LEU A 40 -1.84 -20.37 49.35
CA LEU A 40 -0.76 -19.67 48.68
C LEU A 40 -0.18 -20.49 47.52
N ALA A 41 0.03 -21.79 47.69
CA ALA A 41 0.49 -22.68 46.64
C ALA A 41 -0.49 -22.74 45.45
N GLN A 42 -1.80 -22.82 45.70
CA GLN A 42 -2.84 -22.75 44.67
C GLN A 42 -2.84 -21.40 43.93
N GLY A 43 -2.68 -20.29 44.66
CA GLY A 43 -2.57 -18.96 44.07
C GLY A 43 -1.36 -18.81 43.14
N LEU A 44 -0.20 -19.31 43.56
CA LEU A 44 0.99 -19.32 42.73
C LEU A 44 0.83 -20.19 41.47
N PHE A 45 0.25 -21.36 41.62
CA PHE A 45 -0.05 -22.28 40.52
C PHE A 45 -0.99 -21.63 39.49
N PHE A 46 -2.05 -20.99 39.98
CA PHE A 46 -2.97 -20.22 39.14
C PHE A 46 -2.25 -19.05 38.41
N GLY A 47 -1.38 -18.32 39.10
CA GLY A 47 -0.57 -17.27 38.51
C GLY A 47 0.35 -17.76 37.38
N LEU A 48 0.99 -18.93 37.60
CA LEU A 48 1.85 -19.55 36.58
C LEU A 48 1.04 -19.98 35.35
N ILE A 49 -0.13 -20.61 35.53
CA ILE A 49 -1.00 -21.01 34.41
C ILE A 49 -1.39 -19.78 33.59
N ASN A 50 -1.86 -18.71 34.23
CA ASN A 50 -2.24 -17.48 33.54
C ASN A 50 -1.05 -16.84 32.80
N TYR A 51 0.14 -16.86 33.38
CA TYR A 51 1.35 -16.40 32.72
C TYR A 51 1.64 -17.19 31.43
N TYR A 52 1.64 -18.53 31.49
CA TYR A 52 1.89 -19.36 30.32
C TYR A 52 0.79 -19.21 29.25
N MET A 53 -0.47 -19.14 29.63
CA MET A 53 -1.58 -18.88 28.72
C MET A 53 -1.44 -17.51 28.04
N SER A 54 -1.16 -16.47 28.82
CA SER A 54 -0.98 -15.11 28.28
C SER A 54 0.20 -15.02 27.32
N THR A 55 1.33 -15.65 27.65
CA THR A 55 2.49 -15.69 26.75
C THR A 55 2.23 -16.46 25.47
N GLY A 56 1.47 -17.55 25.55
CA GLY A 56 1.02 -18.34 24.40
C GLY A 56 0.12 -17.54 23.45
N ILE A 57 -0.89 -16.87 24.01
CA ILE A 57 -1.83 -16.02 23.27
C ILE A 57 -1.06 -14.85 22.61
N TYR A 58 -0.16 -14.21 23.35
CA TYR A 58 0.66 -13.12 22.83
C TYR A 58 1.54 -13.56 21.64
N LYS A 59 2.19 -14.74 21.77
CA LYS A 59 3.00 -15.29 20.69
C LYS A 59 2.15 -15.57 19.45
N LYS A 60 0.98 -16.20 19.64
CA LYS A 60 0.06 -16.53 18.55
C LYS A 60 -0.49 -15.28 17.87
N TYR A 61 -0.81 -14.24 18.64
CA TYR A 61 -1.25 -12.94 18.10
C TYR A 61 -0.17 -12.29 17.20
N HIS A 62 1.10 -12.30 17.63
CA HIS A 62 2.20 -11.76 16.81
C HIS A 62 2.44 -12.58 15.53
N GLU A 63 2.41 -13.91 15.61
CA GLU A 63 2.51 -14.78 14.43
C GLU A 63 1.39 -14.51 13.42
N LEU A 64 0.14 -14.36 13.90
CA LEU A 64 -1.00 -14.00 13.04
C LEU A 64 -0.84 -12.61 12.43
N LYS A 65 -0.39 -11.63 13.20
CA LYS A 65 -0.14 -10.27 12.71
C LYS A 65 0.92 -10.26 11.63
N ASP A 66 2.05 -10.94 11.84
CA ASP A 66 3.13 -11.02 10.86
C ASP A 66 2.68 -11.74 9.58
N THR A 67 1.88 -12.81 9.72
CA THR A 67 1.29 -13.53 8.59
C THR A 67 0.31 -12.65 7.82
N ASN A 68 -0.54 -11.87 8.50
CA ASN A 68 -1.47 -10.93 7.85
C ASN A 68 -0.73 -9.83 7.09
N VAL A 69 0.34 -9.26 7.65
CA VAL A 69 1.17 -8.28 6.95
C VAL A 69 1.80 -8.89 5.69
N LEU A 70 2.31 -10.13 5.79
CA LEU A 70 2.88 -10.82 4.63
C LEU A 70 1.84 -11.11 3.55
N LEU A 71 0.63 -11.54 3.94
CA LEU A 71 -0.48 -11.78 3.02
C LEU A 71 -0.96 -10.48 2.36
N ASN A 72 -1.12 -9.41 3.11
CA ASN A 72 -1.51 -8.10 2.58
C ASN A 72 -0.46 -7.57 1.59
N ASN A 73 0.83 -7.70 1.89
CA ASN A 73 1.88 -7.32 0.94
C ASN A 73 1.81 -8.13 -0.37
N LYS A 74 1.48 -9.42 -0.31
CA LYS A 74 1.26 -10.25 -1.51
C LYS A 74 0.00 -9.87 -2.29
N LEU A 75 -1.04 -9.37 -1.57
CA LEU A 75 -2.28 -8.90 -2.19
C LEU A 75 -2.13 -7.52 -2.85
N ASN A 76 -1.11 -6.73 -2.49
CA ASN A 76 -0.90 -5.37 -2.97
C ASN A 76 -0.05 -5.28 -4.25
N ILE A 77 0.48 -6.41 -4.74
CA ILE A 77 1.34 -6.46 -5.92
C ILE A 77 0.60 -7.09 -7.09
N ASP A 78 0.71 -6.47 -8.26
CA ASP A 78 0.27 -7.05 -9.52
C ASP A 78 1.26 -8.15 -9.96
N LYS A 79 0.75 -9.37 -10.16
CA LYS A 79 1.58 -10.55 -10.45
C LYS A 79 2.28 -10.50 -11.81
N LEU A 80 1.71 -9.78 -12.77
CA LEU A 80 2.27 -9.69 -14.11
C LEU A 80 3.42 -8.67 -14.14
N THR A 81 3.22 -7.50 -13.59
CA THR A 81 4.13 -6.36 -13.73
C THR A 81 5.07 -6.16 -12.53
N GLY A 82 4.74 -6.73 -11.37
CA GLY A 82 5.48 -6.48 -10.12
C GLY A 82 5.33 -5.07 -9.57
N LEU A 83 4.38 -4.28 -10.10
CA LEU A 83 3.97 -2.98 -9.58
C LEU A 83 2.96 -3.14 -8.44
N LEU A 84 2.68 -2.07 -7.70
CA LEU A 84 1.53 -2.03 -6.81
C LEU A 84 0.24 -2.16 -7.63
N ASN A 85 -0.75 -2.86 -7.13
CA ASN A 85 -2.01 -3.05 -7.82
C ASN A 85 -3.06 -2.02 -7.40
N ARG A 86 -4.25 -2.06 -8.01
CA ARG A 86 -5.37 -1.17 -7.70
C ARG A 86 -5.81 -1.26 -6.24
N HIS A 87 -5.77 -2.43 -5.61
CA HIS A 87 -6.10 -2.57 -4.19
C HIS A 87 -5.15 -1.77 -3.29
N ALA A 88 -3.85 -1.77 -3.61
CA ALA A 88 -2.88 -0.93 -2.91
C ALA A 88 -3.16 0.57 -3.08
N LEU A 89 -3.68 0.99 -4.24
CA LEU A 89 -4.10 2.37 -4.48
C LEU A 89 -5.35 2.73 -3.67
N ASP A 90 -6.31 1.81 -3.53
CA ASP A 90 -7.51 2.03 -2.71
C ASP A 90 -7.16 2.21 -1.23
N ILE A 91 -6.16 1.48 -0.73
CA ILE A 91 -5.61 1.68 0.62
C ILE A 91 -4.95 3.07 0.73
N LEU A 92 -4.15 3.46 -0.27
CA LEU A 92 -3.53 4.78 -0.31
C LEU A 92 -4.59 5.89 -0.16
N TYR A 93 -5.69 5.82 -0.89
CA TYR A 93 -6.75 6.82 -0.82
C TYR A 93 -7.36 7.01 0.59
N GLN A 94 -7.32 5.97 1.42
CA GLN A 94 -7.85 6.02 2.80
C GLN A 94 -6.81 6.50 3.81
N GLU A 95 -5.55 6.14 3.60
CA GLU A 95 -4.48 6.31 4.58
C GLU A 95 -3.47 7.40 4.20
N PHE A 96 -3.62 8.02 3.01
CA PHE A 96 -2.65 9.01 2.53
C PHE A 96 -2.54 10.19 3.49
N ARG A 97 -1.35 10.41 4.00
CA ARG A 97 -0.98 11.50 4.90
C ARG A 97 0.38 12.03 4.48
N HIS A 98 0.37 13.01 3.62
CA HIS A 98 1.58 13.71 3.21
C HIS A 98 1.31 15.20 3.25
N GLU A 99 2.09 15.93 4.04
CA GLU A 99 1.92 17.38 4.25
C GLU A 99 2.68 18.23 3.20
N GLY A 100 3.57 17.59 2.42
CA GLY A 100 4.38 18.23 1.39
C GLY A 100 3.73 18.27 0.02
N ILE A 101 4.46 18.81 -0.94
CA ILE A 101 4.07 18.77 -2.35
C ILE A 101 4.23 17.34 -2.90
N TYR A 102 3.35 16.94 -3.79
CA TYR A 102 3.46 15.68 -4.52
C TYR A 102 2.85 15.83 -5.92
N SER A 103 3.25 14.95 -6.82
CA SER A 103 2.73 14.92 -8.18
C SER A 103 2.28 13.53 -8.57
N SER A 104 1.26 13.45 -9.42
CA SER A 104 0.79 12.22 -10.04
C SER A 104 1.10 12.25 -11.53
N ILE A 105 1.57 11.13 -12.06
CA ILE A 105 1.66 10.87 -13.50
C ILE A 105 0.74 9.70 -13.82
N PHE A 106 -0.26 9.94 -14.67
CA PHE A 106 -1.13 8.90 -15.21
C PHE A 106 -0.63 8.51 -16.61
N ILE A 107 -0.44 7.22 -16.84
CA ILE A 107 0.18 6.67 -18.05
C ILE A 107 -0.75 5.63 -18.66
N ASP A 108 -0.84 5.63 -19.98
CA ASP A 108 -1.56 4.62 -20.75
C ASP A 108 -0.76 4.25 -22.01
N ILE A 109 -0.70 2.95 -22.33
CA ILE A 109 0.01 2.45 -23.51
C ILE A 109 -0.84 2.67 -24.76
N ASP A 110 -0.30 3.42 -25.69
CA ASP A 110 -1.03 3.79 -26.90
C ASP A 110 -1.37 2.59 -27.79
N ASN A 111 -2.66 2.49 -28.18
CA ASN A 111 -3.18 1.43 -29.04
C ASN A 111 -2.97 -0.01 -28.53
N PHE A 112 -2.85 -0.21 -27.23
CA PHE A 112 -2.50 -1.51 -26.64
C PHE A 112 -3.54 -2.59 -26.96
N LYS A 113 -4.83 -2.24 -26.98
CA LYS A 113 -5.87 -3.17 -27.40
C LYS A 113 -5.67 -3.66 -28.84
N LEU A 114 -5.39 -2.76 -29.79
CA LEU A 114 -5.11 -3.11 -31.19
C LEU A 114 -3.84 -3.97 -31.32
N PHE A 115 -2.84 -3.71 -30.47
CA PHE A 115 -1.63 -4.50 -30.40
C PHE A 115 -1.97 -5.94 -29.94
N ASN A 116 -2.76 -6.09 -28.88
CA ASN A 116 -3.21 -7.39 -28.37
C ASN A 116 -4.05 -8.17 -29.39
N ASP A 117 -4.98 -7.49 -30.04
CA ASP A 117 -5.85 -8.08 -31.07
C ASP A 117 -5.02 -8.63 -32.25
N LYS A 118 -3.90 -7.98 -32.58
CA LYS A 118 -3.03 -8.36 -33.70
C LYS A 118 -1.98 -9.41 -33.35
N TYR A 119 -1.35 -9.31 -32.17
CA TYR A 119 -0.19 -10.12 -31.80
C TYR A 119 -0.48 -11.11 -30.65
N GLY A 120 -1.66 -11.05 -30.09
CA GLY A 120 -2.11 -11.89 -28.98
C GLY A 120 -1.75 -11.33 -27.58
N HIS A 121 -2.55 -11.67 -26.61
CA HIS A 121 -2.40 -11.20 -25.22
C HIS A 121 -1.07 -11.58 -24.57
N HIS A 122 -0.50 -12.75 -24.91
CA HIS A 122 0.80 -13.17 -24.38
C HIS A 122 1.93 -12.20 -24.78
N VAL A 123 1.92 -11.72 -26.04
CA VAL A 123 2.90 -10.72 -26.49
C VAL A 123 2.65 -9.37 -25.81
N GLY A 124 1.38 -8.99 -25.66
CA GLY A 124 1.00 -7.79 -24.89
C GLY A 124 1.47 -7.85 -23.43
N ASP A 125 1.37 -8.99 -22.78
CA ASP A 125 1.85 -9.18 -21.41
C ASP A 125 3.37 -8.94 -21.31
N ILE A 126 4.14 -9.43 -22.29
CA ILE A 126 5.60 -9.19 -22.36
C ILE A 126 5.89 -7.70 -22.52
N VAL A 127 5.16 -7.02 -23.41
CA VAL A 127 5.30 -5.56 -23.61
C VAL A 127 4.97 -4.82 -22.32
N LEU A 128 3.87 -5.16 -21.67
CA LEU A 128 3.46 -4.53 -20.42
C LEU A 128 4.49 -4.71 -19.31
N GLN A 129 5.10 -5.90 -19.21
CA GLN A 129 6.21 -6.15 -18.27
C GLN A 129 7.42 -5.27 -18.56
N LYS A 130 7.82 -5.16 -19.83
CA LYS A 130 8.96 -4.31 -20.25
C LYS A 130 8.71 -2.84 -19.94
N VAL A 131 7.53 -2.33 -20.29
CA VAL A 131 7.10 -0.95 -20.01
C VAL A 131 7.10 -0.69 -18.50
N SER A 132 6.50 -1.57 -17.72
CA SER A 132 6.44 -1.46 -16.26
C SER A 132 7.83 -1.44 -15.63
N ASN A 133 8.76 -2.24 -16.11
CA ASN A 133 10.14 -2.25 -15.63
C ASN A 133 10.87 -0.94 -15.95
N ILE A 134 10.68 -0.38 -17.15
CA ILE A 134 11.26 0.93 -17.52
C ILE A 134 10.71 2.02 -16.60
N ILE A 135 9.41 2.06 -16.37
CA ILE A 135 8.76 3.03 -15.49
C ILE A 135 9.32 2.93 -14.07
N LYS A 136 9.31 1.72 -13.49
CA LYS A 136 9.80 1.46 -12.14
C LYS A 136 11.26 1.90 -11.95
N ASN A 137 12.10 1.66 -12.95
CA ASN A 137 13.52 2.04 -12.93
C ASN A 137 13.78 3.52 -13.32
N SER A 138 12.74 4.29 -13.61
CA SER A 138 12.83 5.71 -13.94
C SER A 138 12.50 6.63 -12.78
N VAL A 139 11.99 6.09 -11.67
CA VAL A 139 11.59 6.82 -10.46
C VAL A 139 12.39 6.34 -9.24
N ARG A 140 12.29 7.05 -8.14
CA ARG A 140 13.01 6.74 -6.89
C ARG A 140 12.32 5.56 -6.18
N THR A 141 13.05 4.90 -5.27
CA THR A 141 12.50 3.84 -4.41
C THR A 141 11.41 4.35 -3.44
N SER A 142 11.43 5.64 -3.13
CA SER A 142 10.41 6.32 -2.33
C SER A 142 9.12 6.60 -3.09
N ASP A 143 9.17 6.62 -4.43
CA ASP A 143 8.01 6.89 -5.26
C ASP A 143 7.17 5.63 -5.44
N LEU A 144 5.86 5.80 -5.60
CA LEU A 144 4.94 4.68 -5.72
C LEU A 144 4.48 4.51 -7.16
N VAL A 145 4.50 3.28 -7.66
CA VAL A 145 4.07 2.94 -9.03
C VAL A 145 3.00 1.88 -8.96
N TYR A 146 1.82 2.19 -9.50
CA TYR A 146 0.63 1.34 -9.46
C TYR A 146 0.20 0.92 -10.87
N ARG A 147 -0.17 -0.35 -11.05
CA ARG A 147 -1.00 -0.78 -12.17
C ARG A 147 -2.45 -0.53 -11.82
N TYR A 148 -3.06 0.48 -12.45
CA TYR A 148 -4.44 0.89 -12.19
C TYR A 148 -5.45 0.04 -12.92
N GLY A 149 -5.18 -0.27 -14.19
CA GLY A 149 -6.04 -1.06 -15.08
C GLY A 149 -5.23 -2.03 -15.95
N GLY A 150 -5.80 -2.41 -17.08
CA GLY A 150 -5.14 -3.32 -18.03
C GLY A 150 -3.77 -2.83 -18.47
N GLU A 151 -3.73 -1.64 -19.05
CA GLU A 151 -2.57 -0.96 -19.61
C GLU A 151 -2.27 0.39 -18.94
N GLU A 152 -3.01 0.71 -17.87
CA GLU A 152 -2.95 1.99 -17.17
C GLU A 152 -2.05 1.90 -15.94
N ILE A 153 -1.13 2.84 -15.83
CA ILE A 153 -0.14 2.90 -14.73
C ILE A 153 -0.19 4.30 -14.11
N ILE A 154 -0.15 4.36 -12.78
CA ILE A 154 -0.09 5.59 -12.01
C ILE A 154 1.24 5.66 -11.27
N ILE A 155 1.91 6.81 -11.32
CA ILE A 155 3.07 7.12 -10.48
C ILE A 155 2.67 8.21 -9.50
N LEU A 156 3.02 8.05 -8.24
CA LEU A 156 2.94 9.09 -7.22
C LEU A 156 4.36 9.46 -6.79
N LEU A 157 4.75 10.70 -7.07
CA LEU A 157 6.06 11.27 -6.78
C LEU A 157 5.97 12.15 -5.54
N TYR A 158 6.70 11.81 -4.49
CA TYR A 158 6.78 12.61 -3.27
C TYR A 158 7.79 13.74 -3.41
N ASP A 159 7.52 14.87 -2.74
CA ASP A 159 8.38 16.06 -2.74
C ASP A 159 8.79 16.47 -4.16
N CYS A 160 7.82 16.47 -5.07
CA CYS A 160 8.00 16.71 -6.49
C CYS A 160 6.95 17.70 -7.02
N ASN A 161 7.40 18.79 -7.62
CA ASN A 161 6.52 19.76 -8.26
C ASN A 161 6.14 19.35 -9.68
N LYS A 162 5.14 20.03 -10.27
CA LYS A 162 4.61 19.73 -11.61
C LYS A 162 5.65 19.79 -12.72
N GLY A 163 6.56 20.76 -12.67
CA GLY A 163 7.62 20.91 -13.68
C GLY A 163 8.56 19.72 -13.68
N THR A 164 9.08 19.35 -12.51
CA THR A 164 9.95 18.18 -12.35
C THR A 164 9.22 16.87 -12.70
N ALA A 165 7.94 16.75 -12.33
CA ALA A 165 7.14 15.59 -12.70
C ALA A 165 6.95 15.47 -14.22
N LEU A 166 6.79 16.60 -14.93
CA LEU A 166 6.71 16.62 -16.39
C LEU A 166 8.04 16.20 -17.04
N GLU A 167 9.19 16.63 -16.51
CA GLU A 167 10.51 16.19 -16.98
C GLU A 167 10.69 14.66 -16.78
N ILE A 168 10.25 14.13 -15.65
CA ILE A 168 10.26 12.68 -15.38
C ILE A 168 9.35 11.96 -16.37
N ALA A 169 8.14 12.46 -16.62
CA ALA A 169 7.21 11.91 -17.60
C ALA A 169 7.81 11.83 -18.99
N GLU A 170 8.43 12.92 -19.48
CA GLU A 170 9.10 12.96 -20.78
C GLU A 170 10.30 11.99 -20.85
N LYS A 171 11.09 11.91 -19.79
CA LYS A 171 12.19 10.92 -19.71
C LYS A 171 11.66 9.49 -19.81
N ILE A 172 10.56 9.16 -19.14
CA ILE A 172 9.92 7.84 -19.23
C ILE A 172 9.43 7.59 -20.65
N ARG A 173 8.75 8.57 -21.27
CA ARG A 173 8.24 8.45 -22.63
C ARG A 173 9.36 8.17 -23.63
N MET A 174 10.46 8.90 -23.56
CA MET A 174 11.61 8.71 -24.44
C MET A 174 12.24 7.33 -24.27
N ARG A 175 12.41 6.86 -23.03
CA ARG A 175 12.94 5.50 -22.77
C ARG A 175 12.04 4.40 -23.29
N ILE A 176 10.72 4.61 -23.35
CA ILE A 176 9.78 3.61 -23.87
C ILE A 176 9.79 3.61 -25.40
N ILE A 177 9.94 4.76 -26.06
CA ILE A 177 10.14 4.82 -27.52
C ILE A 177 11.40 4.04 -27.94
N GLU A 178 12.47 4.13 -27.15
CA GLU A 178 13.73 3.44 -27.40
C GLU A 178 13.69 1.95 -27.04
N LEU A 179 12.55 1.47 -26.48
CA LEU A 179 12.39 0.06 -26.13
C LEU A 179 12.48 -0.83 -27.38
N GLU A 180 13.47 -1.69 -27.38
CA GLU A 180 13.61 -2.71 -28.43
C GLU A 180 12.47 -3.73 -28.33
N ASN A 181 11.56 -3.71 -29.32
CA ASN A 181 10.36 -4.54 -29.35
C ASN A 181 10.32 -5.50 -30.57
N ASN A 182 11.47 -5.73 -31.22
CA ASN A 182 11.57 -6.65 -32.35
C ASN A 182 11.05 -8.06 -31.99
N PRO A 183 10.30 -8.73 -32.89
CA PRO A 183 9.90 -8.34 -34.25
C PRO A 183 8.60 -7.47 -34.32
N TYR A 184 8.11 -7.00 -33.17
CA TYR A 184 6.87 -6.22 -33.08
C TYR A 184 7.11 -4.71 -33.27
N PRO A 185 6.08 -3.91 -33.59
CA PRO A 185 6.22 -2.48 -33.77
C PRO A 185 6.64 -1.78 -32.46
N PRO A 186 7.23 -0.58 -32.54
CA PRO A 186 7.50 0.27 -31.39
C PRO A 186 6.23 0.53 -30.58
N VAL A 187 6.42 0.68 -29.28
CA VAL A 187 5.36 1.00 -28.32
C VAL A 187 5.53 2.47 -27.91
N THR A 188 4.42 3.19 -27.84
CA THR A 188 4.38 4.55 -27.30
C THR A 188 3.39 4.63 -26.12
N ILE A 189 3.53 5.68 -25.33
CA ILE A 189 2.66 5.97 -24.19
C ILE A 189 2.19 7.41 -24.21
N SER A 190 1.00 7.64 -23.70
CA SER A 190 0.46 8.96 -23.39
C SER A 190 0.47 9.19 -21.89
N LEU A 191 0.91 10.38 -21.46
CA LEU A 191 1.08 10.70 -20.05
C LEU A 191 0.34 11.98 -19.68
N GLY A 192 -0.23 12.00 -18.48
CA GLY A 192 -0.81 13.20 -17.88
C GLY A 192 -0.18 13.47 -16.53
N VAL A 193 0.11 14.72 -16.23
CA VAL A 193 0.77 15.17 -15.01
C VAL A 193 -0.08 16.16 -14.25
N ALA A 194 -0.23 15.95 -12.95
CA ALA A 194 -0.92 16.86 -12.02
C ALA A 194 -0.21 16.89 -10.67
N SER A 195 -0.38 17.98 -9.92
CA SER A 195 0.34 18.20 -8.66
C SER A 195 -0.54 18.78 -7.56
N TYR A 196 -0.27 18.41 -6.33
CA TYR A 196 -0.78 19.04 -5.13
C TYR A 196 0.10 20.23 -4.74
N PRO A 197 -0.47 21.37 -4.31
CA PRO A 197 -1.90 21.65 -4.18
C PRO A 197 -2.56 22.27 -5.42
N GLU A 198 -1.87 22.37 -6.54
CA GLU A 198 -2.33 23.14 -7.70
C GLU A 198 -3.58 22.55 -8.38
N ASP A 199 -3.66 21.21 -8.47
CA ASP A 199 -4.66 20.51 -9.27
C ASP A 199 -5.66 19.70 -8.41
N GLY A 200 -5.58 19.80 -7.10
CA GLY A 200 -6.50 19.11 -6.20
C GLY A 200 -6.18 19.35 -4.74
N THR A 201 -7.13 19.05 -3.86
CA THR A 201 -6.99 19.17 -2.40
C THR A 201 -6.71 17.82 -1.74
N GLU A 202 -7.03 16.74 -2.44
CA GLU A 202 -6.81 15.37 -1.99
C GLU A 202 -6.05 14.58 -3.07
N VAL A 203 -5.39 13.50 -2.66
CA VAL A 203 -4.62 12.65 -3.59
C VAL A 203 -5.48 12.10 -4.73
N ARG A 204 -6.75 11.81 -4.45
CA ARG A 204 -7.69 11.33 -5.46
C ARG A 204 -7.97 12.38 -6.54
N ASP A 205 -8.08 13.65 -6.15
CA ASP A 205 -8.32 14.75 -7.10
C ASP A 205 -7.12 14.97 -8.00
N VAL A 206 -5.90 14.92 -7.43
CA VAL A 206 -4.65 15.06 -8.20
C VAL A 206 -4.50 13.90 -9.19
N ILE A 207 -4.79 12.66 -8.79
CA ILE A 207 -4.76 11.50 -9.69
C ILE A 207 -5.81 11.66 -10.81
N ARG A 208 -7.02 12.10 -10.50
CA ARG A 208 -8.06 12.37 -11.51
C ARG A 208 -7.65 13.48 -12.48
N ALA A 209 -7.02 14.54 -11.99
CA ALA A 209 -6.52 15.61 -12.83
C ALA A 209 -5.40 15.12 -13.78
N SER A 210 -4.52 14.22 -13.32
CA SER A 210 -3.52 13.58 -14.18
C SER A 210 -4.13 12.65 -15.23
N ASP A 211 -5.18 11.90 -14.91
CA ASP A 211 -5.94 11.10 -15.88
C ASP A 211 -6.54 11.97 -16.99
N HIS A 212 -7.20 13.07 -16.64
CA HIS A 212 -7.73 14.01 -17.64
C HIS A 212 -6.63 14.60 -18.54
N ALA A 213 -5.47 14.91 -17.97
CA ALA A 213 -4.33 15.38 -18.76
C ALA A 213 -3.77 14.30 -19.71
N MET A 214 -3.77 13.03 -19.30
CA MET A 214 -3.41 11.89 -20.14
C MET A 214 -4.42 11.71 -21.30
N LEU A 215 -5.73 11.82 -21.02
CA LEU A 215 -6.76 11.78 -22.07
C LEU A 215 -6.58 12.94 -23.09
N LYS A 216 -6.16 14.13 -22.63
CA LYS A 216 -5.79 15.24 -23.51
C LYS A 216 -4.59 14.87 -24.38
N ALA A 217 -3.55 14.24 -23.84
CA ALA A 217 -2.40 13.76 -24.59
C ALA A 217 -2.81 12.76 -25.69
N LYS A 218 -3.72 11.82 -25.39
CA LYS A 218 -4.30 10.90 -26.39
C LYS A 218 -5.05 11.64 -27.50
N GLY A 219 -5.84 12.66 -27.13
CA GLY A 219 -6.61 13.48 -28.10
C GLY A 219 -5.75 14.34 -29.00
N LEU A 220 -4.57 14.76 -28.55
CA LEU A 220 -3.60 15.57 -29.30
C LEU A 220 -2.68 14.76 -30.23
N GLY A 221 -2.88 13.45 -30.32
CA GLY A 221 -2.11 12.60 -31.25
C GLY A 221 -1.27 11.53 -30.58
N LYS A 222 -1.45 11.33 -29.26
CA LYS A 222 -0.71 10.30 -28.49
C LYS A 222 0.79 10.58 -28.35
N ASN A 223 1.54 9.64 -27.76
CA ASN A 223 3.00 9.71 -27.65
C ASN A 223 3.51 11.07 -27.15
N GLN A 224 2.92 11.58 -26.09
CA GLN A 224 3.28 12.87 -25.49
C GLN A 224 2.85 12.95 -24.03
N SER A 225 3.42 13.93 -23.32
CA SER A 225 3.05 14.26 -21.94
C SER A 225 2.27 15.57 -21.92
N CYS A 226 1.18 15.63 -21.18
CA CYS A 226 0.41 16.83 -20.93
C CYS A 226 0.35 17.14 -19.44
N ALA A 227 0.53 18.40 -19.07
CA ALA A 227 0.25 18.85 -17.71
C ALA A 227 -1.23 19.22 -17.55
N SER A 228 -1.78 18.98 -16.36
CA SER A 228 -3.09 19.50 -15.99
C SER A 228 -3.12 21.01 -15.99
N SER A 229 -4.21 21.61 -16.47
CA SER A 229 -4.46 23.05 -16.47
C SER A 229 -5.71 23.37 -15.67
N LYS A 230 -5.70 24.49 -14.92
CA LYS A 230 -6.80 24.93 -14.05
C LYS A 230 -8.17 25.08 -14.73
N GLU A 231 -8.22 25.16 -16.04
CA GLU A 231 -9.47 25.36 -16.79
C GLU A 231 -10.44 24.18 -16.73
N TYR A 232 -9.98 22.98 -16.37
CA TYR A 232 -10.81 21.77 -16.32
C TYR A 232 -11.58 21.58 -15.01
N ASN A 233 -11.13 22.20 -13.91
CA ASN A 233 -11.75 22.03 -12.59
C ASN A 233 -13.10 22.75 -12.42
N THR A 234 -13.51 23.59 -13.40
CA THR A 234 -14.73 24.41 -13.27
C THR A 234 -15.94 23.84 -14.03
N LYS A 235 -15.81 22.76 -14.77
CA LYS A 235 -16.87 22.29 -15.68
C LYS A 235 -17.48 20.90 -15.40
N ILE A 236 -17.07 20.18 -14.37
CA ILE A 236 -17.65 18.86 -14.08
C ILE A 236 -18.10 18.78 -12.64
N ILE A 237 -19.29 19.33 -12.37
CA ILE A 237 -20.23 18.77 -11.42
C ILE A 237 -21.43 18.31 -12.26
N PRO A 238 -21.54 17.06 -12.61
CA PRO A 238 -22.82 16.38 -12.66
C PRO A 238 -22.92 15.56 -11.38
N GLN A 239 -23.94 15.88 -10.64
CA GLN A 239 -24.56 15.01 -9.69
C GLN A 239 -25.03 13.73 -10.39
N GLU A 240 -25.17 12.67 -9.54
CA GLU A 240 -25.92 11.44 -9.81
C GLU A 240 -25.09 10.30 -10.47
N PHE A 241 -24.70 9.29 -9.69
CA PHE A 241 -25.52 8.17 -9.19
C PHE A 241 -24.79 7.41 -8.08
#